data_bd74ef14c8fe5115a5969f01218ca655
#
_entry.id   bd74ef14c8fe5115a5969f01218ca655
#
_cell.length_a   1.000
_cell.length_b   1.000
_cell.length_c   1.000
_cell.angle_alpha   90.00
_cell.angle_beta   90.00
_cell.angle_gamma   90.00
#
_symmetry.space_group_name_H-M   'P 1'
#
loop_
_entity.id
_entity.type
_entity.pdbx_description
1 polymer ?
#
loop_
_entity_poly.entity_id
_entity_poly.type
_entity_poly.pdbx_seq_one_letter_code
_entity_poly.pdbx_strand_id
1 'polypeptide(L)'
;MNFITPVELPAHLPCLRHTDHLLLLGSCFAANMGARFTEAKFSCDVNPYGVLYNPLSISAALREIVFGKVYGKKDLFFFRDCWHSPMHHGDFSSPLADETLKRINGRIAGAHEQIFRSACLLLTFGTSWVYEQKNTGRIVGNCHKLPEKEFTRRRLTVDEIVSDYVSLLSGLLARNSGLKVIFTVSPIRHVREGMHANQLSKSVLLLAVDRLQAAFPEN
;
A
#
# COMPACT_ATOMS: atom_id res chain seq x y z
N MET A 1 -30.20 -3.42 -25.85
CA MET A 1 -28.71 -3.39 -25.76
C MET A 1 -28.33 -3.59 -24.32
N ASN A 2 -27.48 -4.59 -24.05
CA ASN A 2 -26.97 -4.78 -22.71
C ASN A 2 -25.65 -3.98 -22.59
N PHE A 3 -25.63 -2.93 -21.77
CA PHE A 3 -24.46 -2.05 -21.58
C PHE A 3 -23.51 -2.56 -20.47
N ILE A 4 -23.79 -3.73 -19.94
CA ILE A 4 -22.99 -4.34 -18.86
C ILE A 4 -22.24 -5.53 -19.44
N THR A 5 -20.92 -5.54 -19.32
CA THR A 5 -20.12 -6.72 -19.57
C THR A 5 -20.10 -7.55 -18.29
N PRO A 6 -20.69 -8.74 -18.26
CA PRO A 6 -20.63 -9.60 -17.07
C PRO A 6 -19.21 -10.02 -16.81
N VAL A 7 -18.80 -10.01 -15.56
CA VAL A 7 -17.50 -10.52 -15.10
C VAL A 7 -17.75 -11.89 -14.46
N GLU A 8 -17.17 -12.92 -15.05
CA GLU A 8 -17.18 -14.25 -14.47
C GLU A 8 -16.23 -14.30 -13.26
N LEU A 9 -16.76 -14.67 -12.11
CA LEU A 9 -15.95 -14.85 -10.91
C LEU A 9 -15.34 -16.25 -10.91
N PRO A 10 -14.03 -16.39 -10.55
CA PRO A 10 -13.41 -17.71 -10.38
C PRO A 10 -14.16 -18.57 -9.38
N ALA A 11 -14.26 -19.87 -9.63
CA ALA A 11 -14.99 -20.81 -8.77
C ALA A 11 -14.40 -20.96 -7.36
N HIS A 12 -13.11 -20.63 -7.19
CA HIS A 12 -12.35 -20.84 -5.96
C HIS A 12 -11.87 -19.54 -5.33
N LEU A 13 -12.76 -18.57 -5.15
CA LEU A 13 -12.44 -17.36 -4.42
C LEU A 13 -12.28 -17.64 -2.92
N PRO A 14 -11.34 -16.95 -2.22
CA PRO A 14 -11.23 -17.08 -0.78
C PRO A 14 -12.53 -16.63 -0.10
N CYS A 15 -13.06 -17.45 0.79
CA CYS A 15 -14.21 -17.11 1.62
C CYS A 15 -13.71 -16.35 2.86
N LEU A 16 -14.14 -15.10 3.04
CA LEU A 16 -13.85 -14.29 4.20
C LEU A 16 -14.97 -14.47 5.24
N ARG A 17 -14.58 -14.68 6.50
CA ARG A 17 -15.49 -14.87 7.64
C ARG A 17 -15.43 -13.68 8.57
N HIS A 18 -16.46 -13.43 9.35
CA HIS A 18 -16.48 -12.35 10.35
C HIS A 18 -15.45 -12.55 11.48
N THR A 19 -14.95 -13.77 11.66
CA THR A 19 -13.84 -14.09 12.59
C THR A 19 -12.47 -13.76 12.04
N ASP A 20 -12.38 -13.49 10.73
CA ASP A 20 -11.13 -13.21 10.06
C ASP A 20 -10.72 -11.75 10.27
N HIS A 21 -9.43 -11.53 10.46
CA HIS A 21 -8.87 -10.18 10.48
C HIS A 21 -8.34 -9.84 9.08
N LEU A 22 -8.69 -8.66 8.58
CA LEU A 22 -8.31 -8.16 7.26
C LEU A 22 -7.37 -6.98 7.40
N LEU A 23 -6.27 -6.97 6.67
CA LEU A 23 -5.37 -5.81 6.56
C LEU A 23 -5.44 -5.26 5.14
N LEU A 24 -5.81 -3.99 5.02
CA LEU A 24 -5.95 -3.32 3.73
C LEU A 24 -4.93 -2.19 3.60
N LEU A 25 -4.13 -2.19 2.53
CA LEU A 25 -3.21 -1.10 2.20
C LEU A 25 -3.38 -0.67 0.75
N GLY A 26 -3.26 0.61 0.51
CA GLY A 26 -3.20 1.14 -0.85
C GLY A 26 -3.94 2.45 -1.06
N SER A 27 -4.56 2.56 -2.22
CA SER A 27 -5.25 3.77 -2.68
C SER A 27 -6.55 4.03 -1.90
N CYS A 28 -7.25 5.11 -2.28
CA CYS A 28 -8.59 5.41 -1.73
C CYS A 28 -9.59 4.26 -1.90
N PHE A 29 -9.40 3.35 -2.87
CA PHE A 29 -10.21 2.15 -2.99
C PHE A 29 -10.06 1.25 -1.75
N ALA A 30 -8.84 1.05 -1.25
CA ALA A 30 -8.61 0.29 0.00
C ALA A 30 -9.34 0.93 1.18
N ALA A 31 -9.32 2.27 1.30
CA ALA A 31 -10.06 3.00 2.33
C ALA A 31 -11.57 2.78 2.21
N ASN A 32 -12.13 2.91 1.00
CA ASN A 32 -13.57 2.73 0.75
C ASN A 32 -14.01 1.28 1.01
N MET A 33 -13.23 0.30 0.57
CA MET A 33 -13.53 -1.12 0.84
C MET A 33 -13.44 -1.43 2.33
N GLY A 34 -12.42 -0.90 3.01
CA GLY A 34 -12.29 -1.06 4.45
C GLY A 34 -13.48 -0.50 5.22
N ALA A 35 -13.98 0.68 4.83
CA ALA A 35 -15.20 1.25 5.42
C ALA A 35 -16.41 0.30 5.24
N ARG A 36 -16.61 -0.26 4.03
CA ARG A 36 -17.69 -1.21 3.76
C ARG A 36 -17.54 -2.52 4.54
N PHE A 37 -16.33 -3.05 4.67
CA PHE A 37 -16.08 -4.22 5.51
C PHE A 37 -16.39 -3.93 6.99
N THR A 38 -16.02 -2.76 7.48
CA THR A 38 -16.33 -2.34 8.86
C THR A 38 -17.83 -2.19 9.07
N GLU A 39 -18.56 -1.58 8.13
CA GLU A 39 -20.03 -1.50 8.15
C GLU A 39 -20.65 -2.90 8.18
N ALA A 40 -20.11 -3.84 7.42
CA ALA A 40 -20.50 -5.25 7.39
C ALA A 40 -19.97 -6.05 8.60
N LYS A 41 -19.36 -5.39 9.62
CA LYS A 41 -18.89 -5.99 10.87
C LYS A 41 -17.69 -6.95 10.73
N PHE A 42 -16.90 -6.82 9.66
CA PHE A 42 -15.60 -7.49 9.60
C PHE A 42 -14.55 -6.76 10.46
N SER A 43 -13.62 -7.53 11.00
CA SER A 43 -12.45 -6.97 11.68
C SER A 43 -11.43 -6.51 10.64
N CYS A 44 -11.21 -5.19 10.52
CA CYS A 44 -10.33 -4.61 9.52
C CYS A 44 -9.34 -3.62 10.11
N ASP A 45 -8.08 -3.72 9.71
CA ASP A 45 -7.12 -2.61 9.80
C ASP A 45 -6.91 -2.00 8.40
N VAL A 46 -7.05 -0.70 8.28
CA VAL A 46 -7.11 -0.01 7.00
C VAL A 46 -6.06 1.10 6.94
N ASN A 47 -5.18 1.02 5.95
CA ASN A 47 -4.18 2.03 5.64
C ASN A 47 -3.41 2.54 6.87
N PRO A 48 -2.63 1.69 7.56
CA PRO A 48 -1.87 2.08 8.75
C PRO A 48 -0.91 3.27 8.54
N TYR A 49 -0.50 3.51 7.30
CA TYR A 49 0.33 4.63 6.85
C TYR A 49 -0.47 5.78 6.21
N GLY A 50 -1.81 5.65 6.18
CA GLY A 50 -2.65 6.43 5.30
C GLY A 50 -2.59 5.93 3.86
N VAL A 51 -3.17 6.69 2.94
CA VAL A 51 -3.27 6.28 1.53
C VAL A 51 -1.89 6.24 0.85
N LEU A 52 -1.56 5.09 0.26
CA LEU A 52 -0.36 4.86 -0.54
C LEU A 52 -0.78 4.40 -1.95
N TYR A 53 -0.08 4.85 -2.99
CA TYR A 53 -0.54 4.62 -4.36
C TYR A 53 0.34 3.69 -5.17
N ASN A 54 1.62 3.58 -4.86
CA ASN A 54 2.56 2.79 -5.66
C ASN A 54 3.01 1.52 -4.93
N PRO A 55 3.35 0.45 -5.66
CA PRO A 55 3.75 -0.82 -5.07
C PRO A 55 4.88 -0.71 -4.05
N LEU A 56 5.95 0.04 -4.35
CA LEU A 56 7.14 0.06 -3.50
C LEU A 56 6.95 0.84 -2.19
N SER A 57 6.13 1.90 -2.18
CA SER A 57 5.78 2.53 -0.89
C SER A 57 4.85 1.65 -0.05
N ILE A 58 3.97 0.86 -0.68
CA ILE A 58 3.14 -0.12 0.03
C ILE A 58 4.00 -1.25 0.60
N SER A 59 4.93 -1.80 -0.18
CA SER A 59 5.83 -2.86 0.30
C SER A 59 6.76 -2.37 1.41
N ALA A 60 7.27 -1.14 1.32
CA ALA A 60 8.07 -0.53 2.38
C ALA A 60 7.27 -0.40 3.68
N ALA A 61 6.02 0.07 3.61
CA ALA A 61 5.13 0.14 4.77
C ALA A 61 4.88 -1.25 5.37
N LEU A 62 4.62 -2.27 4.53
CA LEU A 62 4.44 -3.65 4.99
C LEU A 62 5.69 -4.20 5.68
N ARG A 63 6.89 -3.96 5.13
CA ARG A 63 8.15 -4.36 5.78
C ARG A 63 8.31 -3.71 7.14
N GLU A 64 8.04 -2.40 7.24
CA GLU A 64 8.12 -1.67 8.50
C GLU A 64 7.10 -2.20 9.53
N ILE A 65 5.88 -2.56 9.10
CA ILE A 65 4.89 -3.24 9.95
C ILE A 65 5.40 -4.60 10.41
N VAL A 66 5.91 -5.43 9.49
CA VAL A 66 6.44 -6.78 9.79
C VAL A 66 7.58 -6.72 10.82
N PHE A 67 8.44 -5.71 10.73
CA PHE A 67 9.57 -5.52 11.65
C PHE A 67 9.21 -4.75 12.92
N GLY A 68 7.99 -4.23 13.04
CA GLY A 68 7.58 -3.42 14.19
C GLY A 68 8.41 -2.14 14.33
N LYS A 69 8.66 -1.44 13.20
CA LYS A 69 9.50 -0.24 13.19
C LYS A 69 8.96 0.82 14.13
N VAL A 70 9.87 1.40 14.91
CA VAL A 70 9.61 2.56 15.75
C VAL A 70 10.27 3.80 15.13
N TYR A 71 9.46 4.79 14.79
CA TYR A 71 9.91 6.08 14.27
C TYR A 71 10.43 6.96 15.40
N GLY A 72 11.53 7.68 15.13
CA GLY A 72 12.06 8.72 15.98
C GLY A 72 12.06 10.08 15.26
N LYS A 73 12.42 11.15 15.99
CA LYS A 73 12.43 12.51 15.44
C LYS A 73 13.32 12.66 14.20
N LYS A 74 14.38 11.87 14.09
CA LYS A 74 15.29 11.82 12.91
C LYS A 74 14.62 11.28 11.63
N ASP A 75 13.50 10.58 11.74
CA ASP A 75 12.73 10.05 10.62
C ASP A 75 11.67 11.05 10.13
N LEU A 76 11.55 12.20 10.80
CA LEU A 76 10.63 13.28 10.47
C LEU A 76 11.37 14.47 9.88
N PHE A 77 10.63 15.31 9.15
CA PHE A 77 11.10 16.63 8.71
C PHE A 77 10.03 17.69 9.02
N PHE A 78 10.49 18.93 9.22
CA PHE A 78 9.60 20.06 9.50
C PHE A 78 9.37 20.88 8.23
N PHE A 79 8.11 21.10 7.89
CA PHE A 79 7.73 21.89 6.72
C PHE A 79 6.31 22.45 6.89
N ARG A 80 6.10 23.73 6.53
CA ARG A 80 4.79 24.41 6.66
C ARG A 80 4.16 24.21 8.03
N ASP A 81 4.90 24.57 9.07
CA ASP A 81 4.50 24.56 10.48
C ASP A 81 4.06 23.20 11.04
N CYS A 82 4.43 22.11 10.35
CA CYS A 82 4.13 20.74 10.81
C CYS A 82 5.34 19.81 10.65
N TRP A 83 5.40 18.81 11.50
CA TRP A 83 6.28 17.66 11.37
C TRP A 83 5.63 16.60 10.49
N HIS A 84 6.38 16.06 9.56
CA HIS A 84 5.93 15.09 8.57
C HIS A 84 6.85 13.88 8.54
N SER A 85 6.29 12.74 8.16
CA SER A 85 7.06 11.55 7.76
C SER A 85 6.98 11.40 6.23
N PRO A 86 8.08 11.10 5.53
CA PRO A 86 8.04 10.89 4.09
C PRO A 86 7.23 9.66 3.66
N MET A 87 6.90 8.76 4.61
CA MET A 87 6.14 7.54 4.33
C MET A 87 4.65 7.65 4.62
N HIS A 88 4.22 8.57 5.50
CA HIS A 88 2.86 8.64 5.99
C HIS A 88 2.02 9.73 5.32
N HIS A 89 0.70 9.52 5.29
CA HIS A 89 -0.24 10.56 4.83
C HIS A 89 -0.20 11.79 5.73
N GLY A 90 -0.64 12.93 5.19
CA GLY A 90 -0.69 14.19 5.93
C GLY A 90 -1.52 14.19 7.22
N ASP A 91 -2.45 13.26 7.36
CA ASP A 91 -3.29 13.10 8.57
C ASP A 91 -2.47 12.74 9.82
N PHE A 92 -1.26 12.22 9.64
CA PHE A 92 -0.33 11.93 10.73
C PHE A 92 0.46 13.15 11.17
N SER A 93 0.48 14.21 10.36
CA SER A 93 1.27 15.41 10.62
C SER A 93 0.68 16.25 11.76
N SER A 94 1.56 16.88 12.54
CA SER A 94 1.19 17.77 13.64
C SER A 94 2.27 18.87 13.79
N PRO A 95 1.93 20.05 14.34
CA PRO A 95 2.91 21.03 14.76
C PRO A 95 3.90 20.51 15.81
N LEU A 96 3.53 19.46 16.56
CA LEU A 96 4.35 18.83 17.58
C LEU A 96 4.91 17.50 17.08
N ALA A 97 6.25 17.34 17.10
CA ALA A 97 6.92 16.11 16.67
C ALA A 97 6.44 14.88 17.46
N ASP A 98 6.27 15.04 18.77
CA ASP A 98 5.87 13.93 19.66
C ASP A 98 4.45 13.43 19.35
N GLU A 99 3.53 14.31 18.96
CA GLU A 99 2.20 13.89 18.51
C GLU A 99 2.26 13.14 17.19
N THR A 100 3.05 13.62 16.23
CA THR A 100 3.29 12.93 14.96
C THR A 100 3.85 11.52 15.23
N LEU A 101 4.86 11.40 16.07
CA LEU A 101 5.46 10.12 16.45
C LEU A 101 4.48 9.21 17.18
N LYS A 102 3.69 9.75 18.11
CA LYS A 102 2.66 8.97 18.83
C LYS A 102 1.64 8.37 17.87
N ARG A 103 1.13 9.16 16.91
CA ARG A 103 0.17 8.69 15.89
C ARG A 103 0.78 7.60 15.01
N ILE A 104 1.98 7.83 14.48
CA ILE A 104 2.70 6.91 13.60
C ILE A 104 2.99 5.59 14.33
N ASN A 105 3.66 5.67 15.48
CA ASN A 105 4.10 4.48 16.21
C ASN A 105 2.92 3.68 16.74
N GLY A 106 1.85 4.34 17.19
CA GLY A 106 0.64 3.66 17.62
C GLY A 106 -0.04 2.88 16.51
N ARG A 107 -0.08 3.44 15.28
CA ARG A 107 -0.66 2.73 14.12
C ARG A 107 0.21 1.57 13.65
N ILE A 108 1.53 1.73 13.63
CA ILE A 108 2.46 0.66 13.25
C ILE A 108 2.39 -0.48 14.28
N ALA A 109 2.41 -0.17 15.58
CA ALA A 109 2.32 -1.18 16.64
C ALA A 109 1.04 -2.02 16.52
N GLY A 110 -0.12 -1.37 16.34
CA GLY A 110 -1.39 -2.07 16.15
C GLY A 110 -1.40 -2.96 14.91
N ALA A 111 -0.88 -2.48 13.79
CA ALA A 111 -0.78 -3.27 12.56
C ALA A 111 0.23 -4.44 12.70
N HIS A 112 1.34 -4.23 13.42
CA HIS A 112 2.34 -5.27 13.71
C HIS A 112 1.76 -6.43 14.51
N GLU A 113 0.97 -6.14 15.53
CA GLU A 113 0.30 -7.18 16.34
C GLU A 113 -0.67 -8.05 15.52
N GLN A 114 -1.28 -7.48 14.49
CA GLN A 114 -2.32 -8.14 13.71
C GLN A 114 -1.81 -8.84 12.45
N ILE A 115 -0.73 -8.37 11.82
CA ILE A 115 -0.33 -8.84 10.48
C ILE A 115 -0.10 -10.36 10.41
N PHE A 116 0.45 -10.97 11.47
CA PHE A 116 0.71 -12.42 11.50
C PHE A 116 -0.53 -13.26 11.83
N ARG A 117 -1.65 -12.63 12.19
CA ARG A 117 -2.95 -13.25 12.45
C ARG A 117 -3.97 -12.91 11.39
N SER A 118 -3.61 -12.03 10.45
CA SER A 118 -4.51 -11.64 9.36
C SER A 118 -4.79 -12.84 8.45
N ALA A 119 -6.06 -13.05 8.14
CA ALA A 119 -6.49 -14.07 7.19
C ALA A 119 -6.34 -13.58 5.75
N CYS A 120 -6.46 -12.27 5.54
CA CYS A 120 -6.37 -11.68 4.21
C CYS A 120 -5.66 -10.33 4.22
N LEU A 121 -4.77 -10.15 3.25
CA LEU A 121 -4.07 -8.90 2.92
C LEU A 121 -4.59 -8.39 1.59
N LEU A 122 -5.27 -7.23 1.59
CA LEU A 122 -5.76 -6.58 0.38
C LEU A 122 -4.83 -5.42 0.00
N LEU A 123 -4.23 -5.49 -1.18
CA LEU A 123 -3.28 -4.52 -1.68
C LEU A 123 -3.82 -3.83 -2.93
N THR A 124 -4.03 -2.51 -2.88
CA THR A 124 -4.56 -1.74 -4.01
C THR A 124 -3.51 -0.84 -4.62
N PHE A 125 -3.07 -1.19 -5.83
CA PHE A 125 -2.12 -0.39 -6.59
C PHE A 125 -2.84 0.68 -7.41
N GLY A 126 -2.41 1.93 -7.25
CA GLY A 126 -2.95 3.07 -7.98
C GLY A 126 -2.11 3.44 -9.21
N THR A 127 -0.80 3.41 -9.08
CA THR A 127 0.14 3.84 -10.13
C THR A 127 1.48 3.13 -9.98
N SER A 128 2.20 2.93 -11.07
CA SER A 128 3.60 2.50 -11.06
C SER A 128 4.60 3.65 -11.00
N TRP A 129 4.13 4.90 -10.93
CA TRP A 129 5.00 6.06 -10.74
C TRP A 129 5.39 6.21 -9.29
N VAL A 130 6.69 6.44 -9.05
CA VAL A 130 7.28 6.68 -7.72
C VAL A 130 8.01 8.02 -7.68
N TYR A 131 8.13 8.56 -6.49
CA TYR A 131 8.97 9.69 -6.17
C TYR A 131 10.13 9.22 -5.30
N GLU A 132 11.34 9.43 -5.78
CA GLU A 132 12.58 9.16 -5.05
C GLU A 132 13.18 10.48 -4.55
N GLN A 133 13.42 10.57 -3.27
CA GLN A 133 14.04 11.74 -2.66
C GLN A 133 15.52 11.77 -3.07
N LYS A 134 15.97 12.86 -3.73
CA LYS A 134 17.30 12.93 -4.34
C LYS A 134 18.45 12.81 -3.35
N ASN A 135 18.29 13.33 -2.14
CA ASN A 135 19.33 13.31 -1.11
C ASN A 135 19.52 11.93 -0.45
N THR A 136 18.48 11.09 -0.46
CA THR A 136 18.51 9.77 0.20
C THR A 136 18.37 8.59 -0.76
N GLY A 137 17.93 8.82 -1.99
CA GLY A 137 17.57 7.77 -2.97
C GLY A 137 16.34 6.95 -2.55
N ARG A 138 15.63 7.34 -1.49
CA ARG A 138 14.50 6.57 -0.97
C ARG A 138 13.19 6.94 -1.67
N ILE A 139 12.40 5.92 -1.97
CA ILE A 139 11.03 6.12 -2.42
C ILE A 139 10.20 6.61 -1.23
N VAL A 140 9.37 7.63 -1.48
CA VAL A 140 8.49 8.23 -0.48
C VAL A 140 7.04 7.86 -0.73
N GLY A 141 6.28 7.69 0.34
CA GLY A 141 4.82 7.50 0.29
C GLY A 141 4.09 8.81 0.03
N ASN A 142 4.64 9.92 0.54
CA ASN A 142 4.05 11.25 0.40
C ASN A 142 5.14 12.34 0.30
N CYS A 143 5.01 13.21 -0.70
CA CYS A 143 5.92 14.35 -0.88
C CYS A 143 5.58 15.57 0.01
N HIS A 144 4.44 15.59 0.69
CA HIS A 144 3.96 16.69 1.55
C HIS A 144 4.04 18.08 0.92
N LYS A 145 3.86 18.16 -0.41
CA LYS A 145 3.97 19.40 -1.19
C LYS A 145 5.36 20.05 -1.13
N LEU A 146 6.41 19.29 -0.79
CA LEU A 146 7.78 19.74 -0.99
C LEU A 146 8.03 20.05 -2.47
N PRO A 147 8.98 20.95 -2.79
CA PRO A 147 9.30 21.30 -4.17
C PRO A 147 9.66 20.08 -5.03
N GLU A 148 9.17 20.04 -6.26
CA GLU A 148 9.42 18.90 -7.17
C GLU A 148 10.92 18.65 -7.41
N LYS A 149 11.74 19.69 -7.35
CA LYS A 149 13.22 19.61 -7.49
C LYS A 149 13.89 18.69 -6.45
N GLU A 150 13.24 18.43 -5.31
CA GLU A 150 13.74 17.53 -4.26
C GLU A 150 13.61 16.05 -4.63
N PHE A 151 12.85 15.75 -5.67
CA PHE A 151 12.52 14.39 -6.07
C PHE A 151 12.96 14.09 -7.50
N THR A 152 13.31 12.82 -7.73
CA THR A 152 13.31 12.20 -9.05
C THR A 152 12.02 11.41 -9.19
N ARG A 153 11.34 11.57 -10.32
CA ARG A 153 10.11 10.84 -10.60
C ARG A 153 10.34 9.85 -11.73
N ARG A 154 10.03 8.59 -11.51
CA ARG A 154 10.17 7.53 -12.51
C ARG A 154 9.04 6.52 -12.44
N ARG A 155 8.89 5.75 -13.49
CA ARG A 155 7.99 4.62 -13.51
C ARG A 155 8.76 3.35 -13.15
N LEU A 156 8.15 2.52 -12.28
CA LEU A 156 8.65 1.19 -11.94
C LEU A 156 8.55 0.26 -13.15
N THR A 157 9.42 -0.72 -13.20
CA THR A 157 9.33 -1.86 -14.10
C THR A 157 8.54 -3.00 -13.46
N VAL A 158 8.09 -3.95 -14.27
CA VAL A 158 7.44 -5.18 -13.79
C VAL A 158 8.40 -5.97 -12.89
N ASP A 159 9.67 -6.10 -13.29
CA ASP A 159 10.68 -6.88 -12.56
C ASP A 159 10.99 -6.28 -11.18
N GLU A 160 11.06 -4.94 -11.06
CA GLU A 160 11.22 -4.28 -9.76
C GLU A 160 10.08 -4.62 -8.80
N ILE A 161 8.83 -4.55 -9.28
CA ILE A 161 7.66 -4.87 -8.45
C ILE A 161 7.66 -6.35 -8.06
N VAL A 162 7.86 -7.23 -9.02
CA VAL A 162 7.80 -8.69 -8.80
C VAL A 162 8.90 -9.13 -7.84
N SER A 163 10.15 -8.72 -8.07
CA SER A 163 11.28 -9.10 -7.20
C SER A 163 11.09 -8.62 -5.76
N ASP A 164 10.59 -7.39 -5.58
CA ASP A 164 10.34 -6.84 -4.26
C ASP A 164 9.24 -7.59 -3.52
N TYR A 165 8.10 -7.85 -4.20
CA TYR A 165 6.97 -8.54 -3.60
C TYR A 165 7.20 -10.03 -3.39
N VAL A 166 7.94 -10.72 -4.27
CA VAL A 166 8.33 -12.12 -4.04
C VAL A 166 9.12 -12.23 -2.74
N SER A 167 10.12 -11.35 -2.53
CA SER A 167 10.89 -11.33 -1.27
C SER A 167 10.01 -11.05 -0.05
N LEU A 168 9.13 -10.05 -0.13
CA LEU A 168 8.25 -9.66 0.97
C LEU A 168 7.25 -10.76 1.32
N LEU A 169 6.53 -11.28 0.32
CA LEU A 169 5.48 -12.27 0.53
C LEU A 169 6.04 -13.62 0.97
N SER A 170 7.18 -14.06 0.43
CA SER A 170 7.85 -15.27 0.94
C SER A 170 8.15 -15.18 2.43
N GLY A 171 8.62 -14.03 2.91
CA GLY A 171 8.86 -13.80 4.33
C GLY A 171 7.58 -13.77 5.17
N LEU A 172 6.50 -13.20 4.65
CA LEU A 172 5.20 -13.18 5.33
C LEU A 172 4.57 -14.56 5.39
N LEU A 173 4.54 -15.29 4.27
CA LEU A 173 3.94 -16.61 4.16
C LEU A 173 4.70 -17.68 4.97
N ALA A 174 6.00 -17.52 5.14
CA ALA A 174 6.79 -18.36 6.06
C ALA A 174 6.33 -18.23 7.51
N ARG A 175 5.76 -17.07 7.91
CA ARG A 175 5.25 -16.80 9.27
C ARG A 175 3.74 -16.97 9.40
N ASN A 176 3.00 -16.86 8.30
CA ASN A 176 1.56 -17.01 8.23
C ASN A 176 1.19 -17.70 6.91
N SER A 177 1.31 -19.02 6.86
CA SER A 177 1.07 -19.82 5.65
C SER A 177 -0.39 -19.81 5.17
N GLY A 178 -1.33 -19.48 6.05
CA GLY A 178 -2.76 -19.36 5.73
C GLY A 178 -3.16 -18.00 5.15
N LEU A 179 -2.24 -17.03 5.10
CA LEU A 179 -2.52 -15.69 4.59
C LEU A 179 -2.92 -15.74 3.11
N LYS A 180 -4.07 -15.17 2.79
CA LYS A 180 -4.48 -14.91 1.41
C LYS A 180 -4.15 -13.48 1.03
N VAL A 181 -3.67 -13.29 -0.20
CA VAL A 181 -3.28 -11.96 -0.71
C VAL A 181 -4.15 -11.61 -1.91
N ILE A 182 -4.88 -10.51 -1.80
CA ILE A 182 -5.71 -10.00 -2.89
C ILE A 182 -5.08 -8.71 -3.44
N PHE A 183 -4.66 -8.76 -4.68
CA PHE A 183 -4.20 -7.58 -5.40
C PHE A 183 -5.34 -6.95 -6.20
N THR A 184 -5.43 -5.64 -6.15
CA THR A 184 -6.31 -4.88 -7.04
C THR A 184 -5.53 -3.75 -7.71
N VAL A 185 -5.89 -3.43 -8.96
CA VAL A 185 -5.34 -2.29 -9.68
C VAL A 185 -6.44 -1.28 -9.89
N SER A 186 -6.28 -0.09 -9.32
CA SER A 186 -7.27 0.99 -9.43
C SER A 186 -7.51 1.36 -10.89
N PRO A 187 -8.78 1.43 -11.37
CA PRO A 187 -9.11 1.84 -12.74
C PRO A 187 -9.02 3.36 -12.94
N ILE A 188 -8.81 4.13 -11.87
CA ILE A 188 -8.73 5.60 -11.93
C ILE A 188 -7.64 6.03 -12.91
N ARG A 189 -8.00 6.96 -13.82
CA ARG A 189 -7.10 7.51 -14.81
C ARG A 189 -6.37 8.72 -14.24
N HIS A 190 -5.07 8.57 -14.02
CA HIS A 190 -4.19 9.66 -13.61
C HIS A 190 -3.58 10.30 -14.86
N VAL A 191 -4.09 11.46 -15.24
CA VAL A 191 -3.76 12.10 -16.52
C VAL A 191 -2.63 13.14 -16.44
N ARG A 192 -1.96 13.26 -15.30
CA ARG A 192 -0.86 14.22 -15.12
C ARG A 192 0.23 14.10 -16.20
N GLU A 193 0.57 12.85 -16.58
CA GLU A 193 1.58 12.52 -17.59
C GLU A 193 0.96 12.20 -18.96
N GLY A 194 -0.33 12.47 -19.12
CA GLY A 194 -1.10 12.11 -20.30
C GLY A 194 -1.66 10.69 -20.28
N MET A 195 -2.62 10.43 -21.15
CA MET A 195 -3.35 9.17 -21.21
C MET A 195 -2.46 7.97 -21.53
N HIS A 196 -1.50 8.16 -22.47
CA HIS A 196 -0.57 7.08 -22.84
C HIS A 196 0.29 6.63 -21.66
N ALA A 197 0.87 7.57 -20.92
CA ALA A 197 1.68 7.26 -19.74
C ALA A 197 0.87 6.61 -18.62
N ASN A 198 -0.42 6.99 -18.47
CA ASN A 198 -1.35 6.30 -17.56
C ASN A 198 -1.58 4.85 -17.99
N GLN A 199 -1.82 4.57 -19.27
CA GLN A 199 -1.99 3.20 -19.77
C GLN A 199 -0.75 2.35 -19.53
N LEU A 200 0.43 2.87 -19.84
CA LEU A 200 1.70 2.18 -19.57
C LEU A 200 1.88 1.90 -18.06
N SER A 201 1.51 2.84 -17.20
CA SER A 201 1.54 2.65 -15.75
C SER A 201 0.63 1.51 -15.31
N LYS A 202 -0.61 1.47 -15.81
CA LYS A 202 -1.56 0.39 -15.49
C LYS A 202 -1.12 -0.96 -16.04
N SER A 203 -0.58 -1.00 -17.25
CA SER A 203 -0.05 -2.23 -17.86
C SER A 203 1.06 -2.85 -17.03
N VAL A 204 2.01 -2.03 -16.52
CA VAL A 204 3.06 -2.51 -15.60
C VAL A 204 2.46 -3.13 -14.34
N LEU A 205 1.45 -2.49 -13.74
CA LEU A 205 0.81 -3.02 -12.53
C LEU A 205 0.08 -4.34 -12.80
N LEU A 206 -0.66 -4.44 -13.90
CA LEU A 206 -1.40 -5.66 -14.26
C LEU A 206 -0.45 -6.82 -14.55
N LEU A 207 0.61 -6.59 -15.34
CA LEU A 207 1.63 -7.62 -15.64
C LEU A 207 2.39 -8.05 -14.38
N ALA A 208 2.66 -7.12 -13.45
CA ALA A 208 3.29 -7.47 -12.18
C ALA A 208 2.38 -8.34 -11.32
N VAL A 209 1.09 -8.01 -11.23
CA VAL A 209 0.10 -8.81 -10.48
C VAL A 209 -0.05 -10.21 -11.08
N ASP A 210 -0.13 -10.33 -12.41
CA ASP A 210 -0.19 -11.62 -13.11
C ASP A 210 1.01 -12.52 -12.76
N ARG A 211 2.22 -11.96 -12.80
CA ARG A 211 3.44 -12.70 -12.43
C ARG A 211 3.50 -13.05 -10.93
N LEU A 212 2.98 -12.19 -10.05
CA LEU A 212 2.90 -12.49 -8.63
C LEU A 212 1.90 -13.61 -8.35
N GLN A 213 0.76 -13.62 -9.02
CA GLN A 213 -0.21 -14.72 -8.93
C GLN A 213 0.40 -16.04 -9.39
N ALA A 214 1.18 -16.03 -10.48
CA ALA A 214 1.90 -17.23 -10.93
C ALA A 214 2.98 -17.71 -9.94
N ALA A 215 3.60 -16.78 -9.19
CA ALA A 215 4.60 -17.11 -8.17
C ALA A 215 4.00 -17.66 -6.87
N PHE A 216 2.73 -17.30 -6.56
CA PHE A 216 2.01 -17.70 -5.33
C PHE A 216 0.60 -18.23 -5.68
N PRO A 217 0.47 -19.36 -6.38
CA PRO A 217 -0.83 -19.83 -6.89
C PRO A 217 -1.81 -20.23 -5.80
N GLU A 218 -1.33 -20.58 -4.60
CA GLU A 218 -2.16 -21.05 -3.48
C GLU A 218 -2.56 -19.93 -2.50
N ASN A 219 -2.01 -18.73 -2.67
CA ASN A 219 -2.19 -17.61 -1.75
C ASN A 219 -2.85 -16.42 -2.43
#